data_4d903d6fbbe9e0575e30c5eb8208eeab
#
_entry.id   4d903d6fbbe9e0575e30c5eb8208eeab
#
_cell.length_a   1.000
_cell.length_b   1.000
_cell.length_c   1.000
_cell.angle_alpha   90.00
_cell.angle_beta   90.00
_cell.angle_gamma   90.00
#
_symmetry.space_group_name_H-M   'P 1'
#
loop_
_entity.id
_entity.type
_entity.pdbx_description
1 polymer ?
#
loop_
_entity_poly.entity_id
_entity_poly.type
_entity_poly.pdbx_seq_one_letter_code
_entity_poly.pdbx_strand_id
1 'polypeptide(L)'
;MAMNGNPNGTRGDLKITGNAQSGGGFFRNVKITGDAVINNDTECEMFKCLGGSEVKGSLRAGSVSCNGTLKVAGSVSGGSVRTQGDLRIGGDLAVQSVSISGELTVGGRVSAEKAKITGELRASSDCQMEELSVRGMVDVNGMLNAEQADFKLHGHSRLRELVGSQITVKRGSGMSLLGSLFMGSDGVLTAETIEGDTVMLENTKAAVVRGRSVTIGAGCRIGLVEYKDDLKKDNEAVVSQSVKIG
;
A
#
# COMPACT_ATOMS: atom_id res chain seq x y z
N MET A 1 -31.08 -7.13 -0.49
CA MET A 1 -32.16 -6.63 0.42
C MET A 1 -31.69 -5.29 0.95
N ALA A 2 -32.27 -4.18 0.51
CA ALA A 2 -31.88 -2.84 0.93
C ALA A 2 -32.28 -2.65 2.39
N MET A 3 -31.31 -2.37 3.25
CA MET A 3 -31.57 -2.02 4.65
C MET A 3 -32.13 -0.59 4.71
N ASN A 4 -33.44 -0.47 5.02
CA ASN A 4 -34.04 0.81 5.38
C ASN A 4 -33.55 1.23 6.77
N GLY A 5 -32.43 1.88 6.84
CA GLY A 5 -31.98 2.61 8.04
C GLY A 5 -32.60 4.00 8.02
N ASN A 6 -33.29 4.36 9.09
CA ASN A 6 -33.87 5.69 9.30
C ASN A 6 -32.71 6.74 9.28
N PRO A 7 -32.62 7.67 8.33
CA PRO A 7 -31.50 8.60 8.21
C PRO A 7 -31.41 9.64 9.34
N ASN A 8 -32.39 9.73 10.21
CA ASN A 8 -32.47 10.71 11.31
C ASN A 8 -32.42 10.11 12.73
N GLY A 9 -32.09 8.81 12.86
CA GLY A 9 -31.90 8.18 14.17
C GLY A 9 -30.52 8.51 14.72
N THR A 10 -30.45 8.85 16.03
CA THR A 10 -29.17 9.02 16.73
C THR A 10 -28.38 7.73 16.66
N ARG A 11 -27.26 7.70 15.91
CA ARG A 11 -26.41 6.51 15.79
C ARG A 11 -25.80 6.19 17.15
N GLY A 12 -26.05 4.99 17.66
CA GLY A 12 -25.47 4.52 18.92
C GLY A 12 -23.97 4.18 18.76
N ASP A 13 -23.32 3.96 19.90
CA ASP A 13 -21.94 3.47 19.95
C ASP A 13 -21.96 1.94 20.13
N LEU A 14 -21.03 1.23 19.44
CA LEU A 14 -20.74 -0.18 19.68
C LEU A 14 -19.46 -0.29 20.46
N LYS A 15 -19.52 -0.84 21.68
CA LYS A 15 -18.36 -1.11 22.52
C LYS A 15 -18.26 -2.60 22.83
N ILE A 16 -17.14 -3.19 22.45
CA ILE A 16 -16.80 -4.59 22.74
C ILE A 16 -15.57 -4.63 23.62
N THR A 17 -15.63 -5.41 24.69
CA THR A 17 -14.49 -5.68 25.57
C THR A 17 -14.40 -7.18 25.81
N GLY A 18 -13.24 -7.78 25.61
CA GLY A 18 -13.05 -9.24 25.58
C GLY A 18 -13.43 -9.83 24.23
N ASN A 19 -13.91 -11.09 24.22
CA ASN A 19 -14.28 -11.81 23.02
C ASN A 19 -15.78 -11.74 22.80
N ALA A 20 -16.23 -11.17 21.67
CA ALA A 20 -17.66 -11.04 21.39
C ALA A 20 -17.94 -10.98 19.89
N GLN A 21 -19.23 -11.15 19.57
CA GLN A 21 -19.76 -10.99 18.21
C GLN A 21 -20.85 -9.91 18.17
N SER A 22 -20.94 -9.23 17.04
CA SER A 22 -21.95 -8.23 16.74
C SER A 22 -22.55 -8.46 15.35
N GLY A 23 -23.79 -8.03 15.15
CA GLY A 23 -24.47 -8.11 13.86
C GLY A 23 -23.96 -7.16 12.78
N GLY A 24 -23.19 -6.12 13.13
CA GLY A 24 -22.90 -5.00 12.23
C GLY A 24 -24.02 -3.96 12.21
N GLY A 25 -23.97 -3.01 11.29
CA GLY A 25 -24.95 -1.94 11.14
C GLY A 25 -24.36 -0.53 11.16
N PHE A 26 -25.17 0.44 11.59
CA PHE A 26 -24.82 1.87 11.58
C PHE A 26 -24.50 2.35 13.00
N PHE A 27 -23.27 2.82 13.21
CA PHE A 27 -22.81 3.30 14.51
C PHE A 27 -22.22 4.69 14.36
N ARG A 28 -22.19 5.43 15.47
CA ARG A 28 -21.35 6.62 15.56
C ARG A 28 -19.90 6.19 15.80
N ASN A 29 -19.66 5.42 16.85
CA ASN A 29 -18.34 4.90 17.15
C ASN A 29 -18.39 3.38 17.34
N VAL A 30 -17.37 2.70 16.83
CA VAL A 30 -17.10 1.28 17.11
C VAL A 30 -15.79 1.23 17.89
N LYS A 31 -15.80 0.70 19.10
CA LYS A 31 -14.62 0.53 19.94
C LYS A 31 -14.50 -0.92 20.39
N ILE A 32 -13.39 -1.55 20.02
CA ILE A 32 -13.10 -2.95 20.31
C ILE A 32 -11.82 -3.00 21.14
N THR A 33 -11.85 -3.76 22.24
CA THR A 33 -10.69 -4.10 23.06
C THR A 33 -10.74 -5.59 23.35
N GLY A 34 -9.88 -6.36 22.70
CA GLY A 34 -9.89 -7.82 22.65
C GLY A 34 -10.17 -8.31 21.25
N ASP A 35 -10.87 -9.46 21.12
CA ASP A 35 -11.16 -10.07 19.83
C ASP A 35 -12.66 -9.97 19.52
N ALA A 36 -12.99 -9.48 18.31
CA ALA A 36 -14.36 -9.28 17.91
C ALA A 36 -14.63 -9.78 16.49
N VAL A 37 -15.83 -10.32 16.29
CA VAL A 37 -16.36 -10.64 14.97
C VAL A 37 -17.63 -9.83 14.73
N ILE A 38 -17.62 -9.05 13.66
CA ILE A 38 -18.81 -8.31 13.18
C ILE A 38 -19.29 -9.00 11.93
N ASN A 39 -20.53 -9.56 12.00
CA ASN A 39 -21.01 -10.50 11.00
C ASN A 39 -21.54 -9.88 9.71
N ASN A 40 -21.81 -8.56 9.66
CA ASN A 40 -22.36 -7.86 8.51
C ASN A 40 -21.59 -6.57 8.22
N ASP A 41 -22.05 -5.87 7.18
CA ASP A 41 -21.54 -4.54 6.83
C ASP A 41 -21.62 -3.60 8.02
N THR A 42 -20.63 -2.75 8.14
CA THR A 42 -20.50 -1.80 9.24
C THR A 42 -20.20 -0.41 8.69
N GLU A 43 -21.01 0.55 9.12
CA GLU A 43 -20.79 1.96 8.83
C GLU A 43 -20.67 2.74 10.14
N CYS A 44 -19.60 3.56 10.27
CA CYS A 44 -19.38 4.38 11.45
C CYS A 44 -18.53 5.64 11.14
N GLU A 45 -18.55 6.59 12.07
CA GLU A 45 -17.65 7.74 12.01
C GLU A 45 -16.24 7.34 12.42
N MET A 46 -16.11 6.53 13.47
CA MET A 46 -14.83 6.06 13.98
C MET A 46 -14.89 4.56 14.30
N PHE A 47 -13.94 3.82 13.76
CA PHE A 47 -13.67 2.42 14.08
C PHE A 47 -12.32 2.30 14.79
N LYS A 48 -12.33 1.91 16.06
CA LYS A 48 -11.11 1.71 16.83
C LYS A 48 -11.02 0.29 17.35
N CYS A 49 -9.88 -0.35 17.08
CA CYS A 49 -9.59 -1.72 17.48
C CYS A 49 -8.26 -1.78 18.23
N LEU A 50 -8.26 -2.52 19.33
CA LEU A 50 -7.08 -2.93 20.08
C LEU A 50 -7.16 -4.44 20.28
N GLY A 51 -6.38 -5.21 19.53
CA GLY A 51 -6.42 -6.66 19.46
C GLY A 51 -6.81 -7.18 18.08
N GLY A 52 -7.58 -8.26 17.99
CA GLY A 52 -8.07 -8.86 16.75
C GLY A 52 -9.49 -8.44 16.41
N SER A 53 -9.74 -8.06 15.18
CA SER A 53 -11.10 -7.77 14.70
C SER A 53 -11.31 -8.34 13.31
N GLU A 54 -12.48 -8.96 13.12
CA GLU A 54 -12.94 -9.43 11.82
C GLU A 54 -14.30 -8.82 11.49
N VAL A 55 -14.40 -8.15 10.35
CA VAL A 55 -15.66 -7.70 9.76
C VAL A 55 -15.95 -8.60 8.57
N LYS A 56 -16.99 -9.43 8.65
CA LYS A 56 -17.36 -10.37 7.57
C LYS A 56 -18.05 -9.70 6.38
N GLY A 57 -18.49 -8.46 6.55
CA GLY A 57 -19.00 -7.59 5.49
C GLY A 57 -17.97 -6.55 5.07
N SER A 58 -18.45 -5.44 4.53
CA SER A 58 -17.69 -4.25 4.21
C SER A 58 -17.63 -3.28 5.39
N LEU A 59 -16.58 -2.47 5.45
CA LEU A 59 -16.41 -1.43 6.45
C LEU A 59 -16.35 -0.05 5.79
N ARG A 60 -17.32 0.79 6.14
CA ARG A 60 -17.29 2.20 5.78
C ARG A 60 -17.10 3.05 7.03
N ALA A 61 -16.01 3.81 7.10
CA ALA A 61 -15.70 4.60 8.28
C ALA A 61 -15.05 5.93 7.95
N GLY A 62 -15.42 6.98 8.69
CA GLY A 62 -14.70 8.26 8.63
C GLY A 62 -13.24 8.10 9.02
N SER A 63 -12.98 7.30 10.06
CA SER A 63 -11.62 6.92 10.44
C SER A 63 -11.56 5.49 10.98
N VAL A 64 -10.50 4.77 10.61
CA VAL A 64 -10.16 3.45 11.14
C VAL A 64 -8.82 3.53 11.86
N SER A 65 -8.76 3.07 13.09
CA SER A 65 -7.53 2.94 13.86
C SER A 65 -7.46 1.56 14.49
N CYS A 66 -6.51 0.74 14.06
CA CYS A 66 -6.30 -0.60 14.60
C CYS A 66 -4.87 -0.75 15.13
N ASN A 67 -4.77 -1.30 16.35
CA ASN A 67 -3.51 -1.76 16.91
C ASN A 67 -3.64 -3.28 17.12
N GLY A 68 -3.09 -4.05 16.21
CA GLY A 68 -3.24 -5.49 16.12
C GLY A 68 -3.65 -5.93 14.72
N THR A 69 -4.64 -6.82 14.60
CA THR A 69 -5.08 -7.37 13.31
C THR A 69 -6.52 -6.96 13.00
N LEU A 70 -6.72 -6.38 11.82
CA LEU A 70 -8.06 -6.12 11.28
C LEU A 70 -8.23 -6.88 9.95
N LYS A 71 -9.24 -7.75 9.92
CA LYS A 71 -9.66 -8.45 8.71
C LYS A 71 -11.02 -7.91 8.28
N VAL A 72 -11.17 -7.55 7.02
CA VAL A 72 -12.43 -7.15 6.42
C VAL A 72 -12.66 -8.02 5.19
N ALA A 73 -13.68 -8.86 5.20
CA ALA A 73 -13.95 -9.77 4.09
C ALA A 73 -14.43 -9.04 2.83
N GLY A 74 -15.19 -7.96 2.99
CA GLY A 74 -15.61 -7.06 1.92
C GLY A 74 -14.61 -5.95 1.65
N SER A 75 -15.11 -4.79 1.25
CA SER A 75 -14.33 -3.60 0.93
C SER A 75 -14.22 -2.65 2.13
N VAL A 76 -13.16 -1.82 2.13
CA VAL A 76 -12.99 -0.73 3.09
C VAL A 76 -13.08 0.60 2.37
N SER A 77 -13.92 1.50 2.86
CA SER A 77 -14.08 2.83 2.27
C SER A 77 -14.22 3.93 3.33
N GLY A 78 -13.82 5.15 2.98
CA GLY A 78 -14.01 6.33 3.84
C GLY A 78 -12.84 7.29 3.88
N GLY A 79 -12.55 7.82 5.07
CA GLY A 79 -11.53 8.86 5.24
C GLY A 79 -10.13 8.29 5.48
N SER A 80 -9.75 8.10 6.74
CA SER A 80 -8.39 7.67 7.08
C SER A 80 -8.34 6.26 7.65
N VAL A 81 -7.31 5.50 7.27
CA VAL A 81 -7.01 4.19 7.84
C VAL A 81 -5.60 4.20 8.42
N ARG A 82 -5.49 3.88 9.70
CA ARG A 82 -4.20 3.72 10.39
C ARG A 82 -4.16 2.39 11.11
N THR A 83 -3.15 1.58 10.81
CA THR A 83 -2.94 0.27 11.45
C THR A 83 -1.50 0.12 11.92
N GLN A 84 -1.33 -0.37 13.15
CA GLN A 84 -0.08 -0.91 13.66
C GLN A 84 -0.29 -2.42 13.81
N GLY A 85 0.24 -3.20 12.89
CA GLY A 85 0.00 -4.62 12.71
C GLY A 85 -0.56 -4.93 11.32
N ASP A 86 -1.48 -5.88 11.22
CA ASP A 86 -1.95 -6.40 9.94
C ASP A 86 -3.34 -5.88 9.57
N LEU A 87 -3.49 -5.43 8.34
CA LEU A 87 -4.76 -5.11 7.71
C LEU A 87 -4.97 -5.97 6.48
N ARG A 88 -6.01 -6.81 6.51
CA ARG A 88 -6.37 -7.67 5.37
C ARG A 88 -7.77 -7.36 4.90
N ILE A 89 -7.90 -7.04 3.62
CA ILE A 89 -9.13 -6.63 2.95
C ILE A 89 -9.37 -7.57 1.79
N GLY A 90 -10.52 -8.25 1.77
CA GLY A 90 -10.86 -9.17 0.69
C GLY A 90 -11.32 -8.48 -0.59
N GLY A 91 -12.00 -7.35 -0.46
CA GLY A 91 -12.45 -6.48 -1.56
C GLY A 91 -11.51 -5.32 -1.82
N ASP A 92 -12.09 -4.17 -2.18
CA ASP A 92 -11.37 -2.95 -2.51
C ASP A 92 -11.04 -2.10 -1.28
N LEU A 93 -9.97 -1.31 -1.37
CA LEU A 93 -9.65 -0.24 -0.43
C LEU A 93 -9.80 1.10 -1.13
N ALA A 94 -10.75 1.93 -0.69
CA ALA A 94 -11.01 3.26 -1.26
C ALA A 94 -11.10 4.31 -0.14
N VAL A 95 -9.99 5.00 0.14
CA VAL A 95 -9.86 5.93 1.28
C VAL A 95 -9.06 7.17 0.91
N GLN A 96 -9.19 8.25 1.70
CA GLN A 96 -8.35 9.43 1.50
C GLN A 96 -6.90 9.16 1.90
N SER A 97 -6.69 8.54 3.06
CA SER A 97 -5.34 8.26 3.52
C SER A 97 -5.21 6.90 4.18
N VAL A 98 -4.08 6.23 3.92
CA VAL A 98 -3.72 4.98 4.58
C VAL A 98 -2.32 5.06 5.17
N SER A 99 -2.16 4.65 6.41
CA SER A 99 -0.88 4.60 7.12
C SER A 99 -0.75 3.28 7.86
N ILE A 100 0.15 2.43 7.39
CA ILE A 100 0.34 1.08 7.92
C ILE A 100 1.76 0.95 8.46
N SER A 101 1.85 0.36 9.65
CA SER A 101 3.11 -0.17 10.20
C SER A 101 2.92 -1.67 10.43
N GLY A 102 3.33 -2.49 9.46
CA GLY A 102 3.08 -3.92 9.39
C GLY A 102 2.71 -4.37 7.99
N GLU A 103 1.69 -5.21 7.85
CA GLU A 103 1.26 -5.77 6.57
C GLU A 103 -0.08 -5.18 6.11
N LEU A 104 -0.16 -4.74 4.86
CA LEU A 104 -1.39 -4.42 4.16
C LEU A 104 -1.59 -5.40 3.00
N THR A 105 -2.66 -6.19 3.08
CA THR A 105 -3.07 -7.08 1.99
C THR A 105 -4.45 -6.69 1.49
N VAL A 106 -4.59 -6.47 0.18
CA VAL A 106 -5.85 -6.09 -0.49
C VAL A 106 -6.13 -7.03 -1.65
N GLY A 107 -7.28 -7.70 -1.61
CA GLY A 107 -7.70 -8.62 -2.66
C GLY A 107 -8.22 -7.93 -3.92
N GLY A 108 -8.73 -6.71 -3.81
CA GLY A 108 -9.23 -5.89 -4.89
C GLY A 108 -8.30 -4.73 -5.25
N ARG A 109 -8.90 -3.63 -5.70
CA ARG A 109 -8.20 -2.38 -6.06
C ARG A 109 -7.86 -1.56 -4.83
N VAL A 110 -6.76 -0.82 -4.91
CA VAL A 110 -6.39 0.19 -3.92
C VAL A 110 -6.53 1.58 -4.54
N SER A 111 -7.31 2.43 -3.89
CA SER A 111 -7.45 3.84 -4.26
C SER A 111 -7.27 4.71 -3.02
N ALA A 112 -6.30 5.61 -3.03
CA ALA A 112 -6.04 6.55 -1.94
C ALA A 112 -5.45 7.86 -2.49
N GLU A 113 -5.65 8.97 -1.77
CA GLU A 113 -4.87 10.17 -2.06
C GLU A 113 -3.44 9.98 -1.54
N LYS A 114 -3.29 9.52 -0.29
CA LYS A 114 -1.98 9.33 0.34
C LYS A 114 -1.85 7.94 0.97
N ALA A 115 -0.76 7.26 0.65
CA ALA A 115 -0.42 5.97 1.23
C ALA A 115 1.00 5.96 1.81
N LYS A 116 1.11 5.65 3.10
CA LYS A 116 2.38 5.46 3.79
C LYS A 116 2.43 4.08 4.41
N ILE A 117 3.36 3.26 3.96
CA ILE A 117 3.48 1.88 4.39
C ILE A 117 4.90 1.63 4.90
N THR A 118 5.00 1.16 6.13
CA THR A 118 6.25 0.68 6.72
C THR A 118 6.06 -0.79 7.02
N GLY A 119 6.67 -1.64 6.20
CA GLY A 119 6.47 -3.09 6.21
C GLY A 119 6.13 -3.61 4.83
N GLU A 120 4.98 -4.23 4.63
CA GLU A 120 4.64 -4.89 3.38
C GLU A 120 3.30 -4.41 2.79
N LEU A 121 3.30 -4.15 1.49
CA LEU A 121 2.10 -3.92 0.67
C LEU A 121 1.91 -5.07 -0.31
N ARG A 122 0.78 -5.77 -0.20
CA ARG A 122 0.33 -6.75 -1.19
C ARG A 122 -1.01 -6.35 -1.77
N ALA A 123 -1.11 -6.27 -3.09
CA ALA A 123 -2.37 -6.03 -3.78
C ALA A 123 -2.53 -6.99 -4.96
N SER A 124 -3.72 -7.57 -5.06
CA SER A 124 -4.01 -8.53 -6.14
C SER A 124 -4.45 -7.85 -7.45
N SER A 125 -4.70 -6.53 -7.42
CA SER A 125 -5.17 -5.74 -8.55
C SER A 125 -4.44 -4.40 -8.60
N ASP A 126 -4.98 -3.47 -9.39
CA ASP A 126 -4.39 -2.15 -9.61
C ASP A 126 -4.40 -1.29 -8.34
N CYS A 127 -3.38 -0.46 -8.22
CA CYS A 127 -3.25 0.53 -7.16
C CYS A 127 -3.18 1.94 -7.78
N GLN A 128 -4.01 2.86 -7.31
CA GLN A 128 -4.03 4.24 -7.74
C GLN A 128 -3.95 5.19 -6.56
N MET A 129 -2.99 6.10 -6.56
CA MET A 129 -2.82 7.10 -5.50
C MET A 129 -2.13 8.36 -6.02
N GLU A 130 -2.22 9.46 -5.25
CA GLU A 130 -1.45 10.67 -5.55
C GLU A 130 -0.04 10.55 -4.97
N GLU A 131 0.06 10.21 -3.68
CA GLU A 131 1.34 10.09 -2.99
C GLU A 131 1.49 8.68 -2.39
N LEU A 132 2.55 7.99 -2.76
CA LEU A 132 2.92 6.68 -2.19
C LEU A 132 4.32 6.73 -1.58
N SER A 133 4.43 6.35 -0.32
CA SER A 133 5.71 6.10 0.33
C SER A 133 5.73 4.70 0.94
N VAL A 134 6.64 3.86 0.49
CA VAL A 134 6.83 2.51 1.02
C VAL A 134 8.24 2.35 1.57
N ARG A 135 8.33 1.85 2.79
CA ARG A 135 9.56 1.40 3.43
C ARG A 135 9.43 -0.08 3.77
N GLY A 136 9.95 -0.94 2.90
CA GLY A 136 9.79 -2.38 3.08
C GLY A 136 9.64 -3.11 1.76
N MET A 137 8.58 -3.91 1.60
CA MET A 137 8.32 -4.72 0.41
C MET A 137 7.02 -4.31 -0.28
N VAL A 138 6.97 -4.51 -1.59
CA VAL A 138 5.77 -4.27 -2.42
C VAL A 138 5.58 -5.46 -3.36
N ASP A 139 4.38 -6.01 -3.37
CA ASP A 139 3.96 -7.04 -4.33
C ASP A 139 2.58 -6.65 -4.88
N VAL A 140 2.53 -6.18 -6.12
CA VAL A 140 1.30 -5.75 -6.79
C VAL A 140 1.18 -6.48 -8.12
N ASN A 141 0.12 -7.28 -8.25
CA ASN A 141 -0.12 -8.07 -9.48
C ASN A 141 -0.65 -7.22 -10.65
N GLY A 142 -1.15 -6.01 -10.39
CA GLY A 142 -1.65 -5.07 -11.37
C GLY A 142 -0.67 -3.92 -11.68
N MET A 143 -1.23 -2.84 -12.19
CA MET A 143 -0.54 -1.57 -12.35
C MET A 143 -0.54 -0.79 -11.04
N LEU A 144 0.60 -0.23 -10.67
CA LEU A 144 0.69 0.77 -9.62
C LEU A 144 0.87 2.14 -10.26
N ASN A 145 -0.12 2.99 -10.13
CA ASN A 145 -0.10 4.37 -10.59
C ASN A 145 -0.05 5.31 -9.39
N ALA A 146 1.00 6.13 -9.30
CA ALA A 146 1.12 7.12 -8.24
C ALA A 146 1.84 8.36 -8.79
N GLU A 147 1.23 9.54 -8.59
CA GLU A 147 1.84 10.80 -9.05
C GLU A 147 3.25 10.96 -8.48
N GLN A 148 3.39 10.66 -7.18
CA GLN A 148 4.67 10.63 -6.49
C GLN A 148 4.85 9.28 -5.80
N ALA A 149 5.84 8.50 -6.22
CA ALA A 149 6.17 7.19 -5.69
C ALA A 149 7.59 7.17 -5.10
N ASP A 150 7.70 7.01 -3.79
CA ASP A 150 8.98 6.88 -3.06
C ASP A 150 9.09 5.50 -2.41
N PHE A 151 10.02 4.70 -2.88
CA PHE A 151 10.29 3.37 -2.37
C PHE A 151 11.67 3.31 -1.71
N LYS A 152 11.71 2.86 -0.45
CA LYS A 152 12.92 2.40 0.24
C LYS A 152 12.76 0.91 0.52
N LEU A 153 13.29 0.10 -0.37
CA LEU A 153 13.02 -1.32 -0.39
C LEU A 153 13.95 -2.13 0.51
N HIS A 154 13.35 -3.07 1.23
CA HIS A 154 14.02 -4.11 2.00
C HIS A 154 13.46 -5.46 1.55
N GLY A 155 14.26 -6.29 0.91
CA GLY A 155 13.80 -7.56 0.34
C GLY A 155 13.29 -7.45 -1.09
N HIS A 156 12.72 -8.56 -1.59
CA HIS A 156 12.28 -8.65 -2.98
C HIS A 156 10.90 -8.07 -3.16
N SER A 157 10.79 -7.08 -4.04
CA SER A 157 9.55 -6.42 -4.43
C SER A 157 9.23 -6.72 -5.89
N ARG A 158 7.94 -6.84 -6.20
CA ARG A 158 7.47 -7.12 -7.56
C ARG A 158 6.31 -6.21 -7.92
N LEU A 159 6.38 -5.64 -9.11
CA LEU A 159 5.31 -4.89 -9.75
C LEU A 159 5.21 -5.34 -11.20
N ARG A 160 4.01 -5.38 -11.77
CA ARG A 160 3.89 -5.53 -13.22
C ARG A 160 4.25 -4.22 -13.91
N GLU A 161 3.54 -3.17 -13.58
CA GLU A 161 3.73 -1.84 -14.16
C GLU A 161 3.76 -0.79 -13.04
N LEU A 162 4.70 0.14 -13.15
CA LEU A 162 4.81 1.30 -12.28
C LEU A 162 4.74 2.57 -13.12
N VAL A 163 3.72 3.38 -12.88
CA VAL A 163 3.47 4.61 -13.62
C VAL A 163 3.35 5.79 -12.66
N GLY A 164 3.91 6.94 -13.02
CA GLY A 164 3.79 8.15 -12.18
C GLY A 164 4.59 9.33 -12.72
N SER A 165 4.36 10.51 -12.16
CA SER A 165 5.14 11.71 -12.55
C SER A 165 6.55 11.67 -11.96
N GLN A 166 6.67 11.34 -10.67
CA GLN A 166 7.95 11.24 -9.98
C GLN A 166 8.10 9.87 -9.31
N ILE A 167 9.06 9.11 -9.79
CA ILE A 167 9.32 7.76 -9.29
C ILE A 167 10.73 7.70 -8.73
N THR A 168 10.85 7.36 -7.46
CA THR A 168 12.12 7.13 -6.78
C THR A 168 12.14 5.75 -6.15
N VAL A 169 13.09 4.92 -6.56
CA VAL A 169 13.34 3.61 -5.95
C VAL A 169 14.76 3.60 -5.40
N LYS A 170 14.87 3.47 -4.09
CA LYS A 170 16.15 3.41 -3.38
C LYS A 170 16.29 2.12 -2.61
N ARG A 171 17.52 1.69 -2.48
CA ARG A 171 17.90 0.65 -1.54
C ARG A 171 17.65 1.14 -0.11
N GLY A 172 16.95 0.36 0.70
CA GLY A 172 16.84 0.62 2.13
C GLY A 172 18.19 0.38 2.80
N SER A 173 18.78 1.44 3.37
CA SER A 173 19.97 1.26 4.20
C SER A 173 19.58 0.66 5.53
N GLY A 174 19.92 -0.59 5.77
CA GLY A 174 19.85 -1.22 7.10
C GLY A 174 20.92 -0.58 8.00
N MET A 175 20.55 0.51 8.69
CA MET A 175 21.39 1.07 9.73
C MET A 175 21.09 0.35 11.04
N SER A 176 21.66 -0.85 11.20
CA SER A 176 21.75 -1.52 12.48
C SER A 176 23.22 -1.66 12.84
N LEU A 177 23.65 -0.92 13.87
CA LEU A 177 24.96 -1.10 14.51
C LEU A 177 25.13 -2.50 15.17
N LEU A 178 24.07 -3.31 15.18
CA LEU A 178 24.02 -4.69 15.65
C LEU A 178 23.68 -5.70 14.54
N GLY A 179 23.50 -5.25 13.30
CA GLY A 179 22.85 -6.00 12.20
C GLY A 179 23.78 -6.76 11.26
N SER A 180 25.07 -6.96 11.58
CA SER A 180 25.93 -7.80 10.73
C SER A 180 25.62 -9.30 10.83
N LEU A 181 24.72 -9.72 11.75
CA LEU A 181 24.32 -11.11 11.92
C LEU A 181 22.96 -11.47 11.27
N PHE A 182 22.18 -10.46 10.85
CA PHE A 182 20.99 -10.66 10.03
C PHE A 182 21.25 -10.02 8.68
N MET A 183 21.80 -10.76 7.76
CA MET A 183 21.89 -10.40 6.34
C MET A 183 20.46 -10.25 5.79
N GLY A 184 19.84 -9.08 5.98
CA GLY A 184 18.66 -8.69 5.25
C GLY A 184 19.03 -8.63 3.77
N SER A 185 18.36 -9.41 2.93
CA SER A 185 18.56 -9.39 1.49
C SER A 185 18.42 -7.95 0.98
N ASP A 186 19.36 -7.52 0.17
CA ASP A 186 19.29 -6.22 -0.49
C ASP A 186 17.93 -6.04 -1.18
N GLY A 187 17.25 -4.95 -0.89
CA GLY A 187 15.95 -4.66 -1.50
C GLY A 187 16.10 -4.54 -3.02
N VAL A 188 15.38 -5.38 -3.74
CA VAL A 188 15.37 -5.40 -5.21
C VAL A 188 13.95 -5.23 -5.71
N LEU A 189 13.72 -4.27 -6.61
CA LEU A 189 12.49 -4.16 -7.37
C LEU A 189 12.61 -4.95 -8.68
N THR A 190 11.60 -5.75 -8.98
CA THR A 190 11.41 -6.35 -10.31
C THR A 190 10.12 -5.84 -10.91
N ALA A 191 10.19 -5.25 -12.11
CA ALA A 191 9.05 -4.75 -12.85
C ALA A 191 9.13 -5.11 -14.34
N GLU A 192 8.00 -5.18 -15.02
CA GLU A 192 8.00 -5.28 -16.48
C GLU A 192 8.25 -3.90 -17.09
N THR A 193 7.46 -2.91 -16.68
CA THR A 193 7.56 -1.53 -17.18
C THR A 193 7.56 -0.52 -16.04
N ILE A 194 8.41 0.50 -16.14
CA ILE A 194 8.42 1.67 -15.26
C ILE A 194 8.35 2.91 -16.16
N GLU A 195 7.35 3.76 -15.96
CA GLU A 195 7.13 4.95 -16.78
C GLU A 195 6.83 6.18 -15.93
N GLY A 196 7.53 7.30 -16.19
CA GLY A 196 7.33 8.54 -15.45
C GLY A 196 8.06 9.73 -16.07
N ASP A 197 7.72 10.96 -15.63
CA ASP A 197 8.46 12.14 -16.08
C ASP A 197 9.87 12.13 -15.51
N THR A 198 10.00 11.92 -14.23
CA THR A 198 11.29 11.80 -13.54
C THR A 198 11.40 10.43 -12.89
N VAL A 199 12.33 9.63 -13.34
CA VAL A 199 12.54 8.25 -12.87
C VAL A 199 13.94 8.11 -12.31
N MET A 200 14.05 7.73 -11.04
CA MET A 200 15.30 7.48 -10.34
C MET A 200 15.28 6.08 -9.70
N LEU A 201 16.14 5.20 -10.16
CA LEU A 201 16.13 3.78 -9.78
C LEU A 201 17.48 3.34 -9.21
N GLU A 202 17.45 2.59 -8.12
CA GLU A 202 18.55 1.79 -7.58
C GLU A 202 18.07 0.34 -7.40
N ASN A 203 18.96 -0.64 -7.53
CA ASN A 203 18.67 -2.06 -7.31
C ASN A 203 17.39 -2.54 -8.00
N THR A 204 17.17 -2.14 -9.24
CA THR A 204 15.94 -2.41 -9.99
C THR A 204 16.23 -3.26 -11.21
N LYS A 205 15.38 -4.27 -11.44
CA LYS A 205 15.32 -5.06 -12.67
C LYS A 205 14.05 -4.72 -13.41
N ALA A 206 14.16 -4.21 -14.63
CA ALA A 206 13.00 -3.91 -15.47
C ALA A 206 13.25 -4.26 -16.93
N ALA A 207 12.20 -4.69 -17.62
CA ALA A 207 12.30 -4.91 -19.06
C ALA A 207 12.40 -3.57 -19.79
N VAL A 208 11.55 -2.60 -19.41
CA VAL A 208 11.50 -1.28 -20.04
C VAL A 208 11.38 -0.18 -18.96
N VAL A 209 12.15 0.88 -19.13
CA VAL A 209 12.05 2.12 -18.36
C VAL A 209 11.84 3.27 -19.34
N ARG A 210 10.78 4.07 -19.14
CA ARG A 210 10.46 5.25 -19.93
C ARG A 210 10.41 6.49 -19.07
N GLY A 211 10.97 7.59 -19.57
CA GLY A 211 10.88 8.85 -18.84
C GLY A 211 11.35 10.06 -19.62
N ARG A 212 11.05 11.25 -19.12
CA ARG A 212 11.70 12.47 -19.63
C ARG A 212 13.12 12.55 -19.12
N SER A 213 13.30 12.48 -17.81
CA SER A 213 14.60 12.43 -17.15
C SER A 213 14.74 11.12 -16.39
N VAL A 214 15.74 10.31 -16.76
CA VAL A 214 15.93 8.96 -16.21
C VAL A 214 17.31 8.86 -15.56
N THR A 215 17.36 8.44 -14.32
CA THR A 215 18.59 8.12 -13.59
C THR A 215 18.60 6.65 -13.21
N ILE A 216 19.53 5.89 -13.75
CA ILE A 216 19.74 4.48 -13.48
C ILE A 216 20.96 4.34 -12.56
N GLY A 217 20.71 4.13 -11.28
CA GLY A 217 21.71 3.99 -10.22
C GLY A 217 22.28 2.58 -10.11
N ALA A 218 23.12 2.40 -9.11
CA ALA A 218 23.84 1.15 -8.85
C ALA A 218 22.89 -0.05 -8.67
N GLY A 219 23.31 -1.24 -9.11
CA GLY A 219 22.57 -2.50 -8.99
C GLY A 219 21.39 -2.66 -9.94
N CYS A 220 21.14 -1.69 -10.82
CA CYS A 220 20.08 -1.79 -11.82
C CYS A 220 20.45 -2.69 -12.99
N ARG A 221 19.44 -3.43 -13.51
CA ARG A 221 19.53 -4.22 -14.74
C ARG A 221 18.31 -3.94 -15.60
N ILE A 222 18.46 -3.13 -16.63
CA ILE A 222 17.37 -2.65 -17.48
C ILE A 222 17.57 -3.14 -18.91
N GLY A 223 16.50 -3.69 -19.49
CA GLY A 223 16.52 -4.13 -20.91
C GLY A 223 16.60 -2.92 -21.85
N LEU A 224 15.61 -2.04 -21.78
CA LEU A 224 15.49 -0.86 -22.63
C LEU A 224 15.21 0.39 -21.78
N VAL A 225 15.95 1.47 -22.04
CA VAL A 225 15.65 2.81 -21.51
C VAL A 225 15.25 3.71 -22.67
N GLU A 226 14.04 4.27 -22.61
CA GLU A 226 13.55 5.30 -23.55
C GLU A 226 13.47 6.63 -22.78
N TYR A 227 14.18 7.66 -23.23
CA TYR A 227 14.23 8.95 -22.53
C TYR A 227 14.11 10.14 -23.50
N LYS A 228 13.56 11.28 -23.00
CA LYS A 228 13.42 12.49 -23.81
C LYS A 228 14.53 13.50 -23.59
N ASP A 229 14.73 13.90 -22.34
CA ASP A 229 15.61 15.01 -21.99
C ASP A 229 16.99 14.51 -21.58
N ASP A 230 17.10 13.71 -20.52
CA ASP A 230 18.36 13.33 -19.90
C ASP A 230 18.37 11.86 -19.42
N LEU A 231 19.50 11.21 -19.64
CA LEU A 231 19.79 9.88 -19.10
C LEU A 231 21.10 9.91 -18.32
N LYS A 232 21.03 9.64 -17.03
CA LYS A 232 22.20 9.41 -16.17
C LYS A 232 22.29 7.93 -15.81
N LYS A 233 23.47 7.37 -15.98
CA LYS A 233 23.73 5.96 -15.70
C LYS A 233 24.94 5.82 -14.78
N ASP A 234 24.76 5.10 -13.69
CA ASP A 234 25.87 4.69 -12.80
C ASP A 234 26.75 3.63 -13.48
N ASN A 235 28.03 3.59 -13.10
CA ASN A 235 28.98 2.63 -13.66
C ASN A 235 28.66 1.16 -13.31
N GLU A 236 27.97 0.92 -12.20
CA GLU A 236 27.53 -0.41 -11.76
C GLU A 236 26.17 -0.82 -12.34
N ALA A 237 25.53 0.07 -13.10
CA ALA A 237 24.25 -0.23 -13.76
C ALA A 237 24.47 -0.92 -15.11
N VAL A 238 23.63 -1.92 -15.38
CA VAL A 238 23.58 -2.61 -16.68
C VAL A 238 22.33 -2.16 -17.41
N VAL A 239 22.51 -1.52 -18.58
CA VAL A 239 21.44 -1.15 -19.51
C VAL A 239 21.78 -1.77 -20.85
N SER A 240 20.90 -2.65 -21.35
CA SER A 240 21.17 -3.35 -22.62
C SER A 240 21.01 -2.43 -23.83
N GLN A 241 20.00 -1.55 -23.80
CA GLN A 241 19.73 -0.58 -24.86
C GLN A 241 19.21 0.73 -24.29
N SER A 242 19.62 1.85 -24.84
CA SER A 242 19.06 3.16 -24.53
C SER A 242 18.74 3.93 -25.81
N VAL A 243 17.57 4.57 -25.85
CA VAL A 243 17.08 5.31 -27.01
C VAL A 243 16.58 6.67 -26.56
N LYS A 244 17.09 7.72 -27.19
CA LYS A 244 16.54 9.06 -27.01
C LYS A 244 15.35 9.19 -27.96
N ILE A 245 14.16 9.43 -27.37
CA ILE A 245 12.94 9.67 -28.12
C ILE A 245 12.68 11.18 -28.16
N GLY A 246 12.57 11.72 -29.35
CA GLY A 246 12.46 13.17 -29.64
C GLY A 246 11.17 13.80 -29.13
#